data_d8f1308badba21fe0c6a3c5cbe557dda
#
_entry.id   d8f1308badba21fe0c6a3c5cbe557dda
#
_cell.length_a   1.000
_cell.length_b   1.000
_cell.length_c   1.000
_cell.angle_alpha   90.00
_cell.angle_beta   90.00
_cell.angle_gamma   90.00
#
_symmetry.space_group_name_H-M   'P 1'
#
loop_
_entity.id
_entity.type
_entity.pdbx_description
1 polymer ?
#
loop_
_entity_poly.entity_id
_entity_poly.type
_entity_poly.pdbx_seq_one_letter_code
_entity_poly.pdbx_strand_id
1 'polypeptide(L)'
;MSYDKENIFAKILRGEIPCDKIYEDEYVLSFKDISPQAKTHVLIIPKDPYIDIADFLQNAAAQYQTNFWQSVNKIIDILKLRSKGFQIKTHKGKDGGQEVFHFHLHLLNNS
;
A
#
# COMPACT_ATOMS: atom_id res chain seq x y z
N MET A 1 -18.39 -5.55 6.31
CA MET A 1 -18.28 -4.66 5.14
C MET A 1 -17.75 -5.47 3.96
N SER A 2 -18.40 -5.36 2.82
CA SER A 2 -17.93 -6.01 1.61
C SER A 2 -16.99 -5.07 0.83
N TYR A 3 -16.09 -5.64 0.05
CA TYR A 3 -15.15 -4.88 -0.75
C TYR A 3 -15.86 -4.15 -1.88
N ASP A 4 -15.63 -2.85 -1.98
CA ASP A 4 -16.17 -2.02 -3.06
C ASP A 4 -15.17 -1.96 -4.21
N LYS A 5 -15.51 -2.58 -5.33
CA LYS A 5 -14.66 -2.62 -6.53
C LYS A 5 -14.49 -1.26 -7.19
N GLU A 6 -15.26 -0.27 -6.79
CA GLU A 6 -15.19 1.08 -7.35
C GLU A 6 -14.28 2.01 -6.57
N ASN A 7 -13.56 1.50 -5.57
CA ASN A 7 -12.58 2.32 -4.87
C ASN A 7 -11.43 2.68 -5.82
N ILE A 8 -10.79 3.81 -5.53
CA ILE A 8 -9.78 4.37 -6.43
C ILE A 8 -8.58 3.44 -6.65
N PHE A 9 -8.17 2.68 -5.63
CA PHE A 9 -7.03 1.78 -5.76
C PHE A 9 -7.36 0.56 -6.62
N ALA A 10 -8.59 0.04 -6.53
CA ALA A 10 -9.04 -1.01 -7.43
C ALA A 10 -9.03 -0.52 -8.89
N LYS A 11 -9.42 0.72 -9.12
CA LYS A 11 -9.39 1.32 -10.46
C LYS A 11 -7.97 1.49 -10.97
N ILE A 12 -7.04 1.87 -10.10
CA ILE A 12 -5.62 1.96 -10.46
C ILE A 12 -5.09 0.57 -10.85
N LEU A 13 -5.44 -0.46 -10.07
CA LEU A 13 -5.00 -1.83 -10.36
C LEU A 13 -5.53 -2.34 -11.70
N ARG A 14 -6.73 -1.91 -12.11
CA ARG A 14 -7.30 -2.27 -13.41
C ARG A 14 -6.79 -1.41 -14.57
N GLY A 15 -5.94 -0.41 -14.28
CA GLY A 15 -5.44 0.50 -15.30
C GLY A 15 -6.42 1.58 -15.73
N GLU A 16 -7.53 1.76 -15.02
CA GLU A 16 -8.53 2.79 -15.34
C GLU A 16 -8.12 4.18 -14.88
N ILE A 17 -7.27 4.27 -13.87
CA ILE A 17 -6.74 5.53 -13.36
C ILE A 17 -5.22 5.41 -13.35
N PRO A 18 -4.49 6.40 -13.88
CA PRO A 18 -3.03 6.36 -13.88
C PRO A 18 -2.45 6.58 -12.48
N CYS A 19 -1.25 6.09 -12.27
CA CYS A 19 -0.49 6.35 -11.06
C CYS A 19 0.98 6.53 -11.40
N ASP A 20 1.72 7.16 -10.49
CA ASP A 20 3.16 7.33 -10.62
C ASP A 20 3.84 6.13 -9.95
N LYS A 21 4.04 5.08 -10.73
CA LYS A 21 4.49 3.78 -10.24
C LYS A 21 5.93 3.83 -9.75
N ILE A 22 6.17 3.23 -8.57
CA ILE A 22 7.50 3.03 -7.99
C ILE A 22 7.96 1.59 -8.19
N TYR A 23 7.06 0.63 -7.98
CA TYR A 23 7.40 -0.79 -8.02
C TYR A 23 6.14 -1.63 -8.21
N GLU A 24 6.28 -2.73 -8.88
CA GLU A 24 5.18 -3.67 -9.07
C GLU A 24 5.71 -5.08 -9.17
N ASP A 25 5.03 -6.02 -8.54
CA ASP A 25 5.27 -7.45 -8.74
C ASP A 25 3.93 -8.20 -8.68
N GLU A 26 3.99 -9.52 -8.53
CA GLU A 26 2.80 -10.35 -8.50
C GLU A 26 1.86 -10.01 -7.32
N TYR A 27 2.41 -9.48 -6.23
CA TYR A 27 1.69 -9.31 -4.97
C TYR A 27 1.34 -7.86 -4.65
N VAL A 28 2.13 -6.91 -5.12
CA VAL A 28 1.97 -5.49 -4.75
C VAL A 28 2.07 -4.57 -5.93
N LEU A 29 1.46 -3.39 -5.74
CA LEU A 29 1.72 -2.20 -6.55
C LEU A 29 2.09 -1.09 -5.58
N SER A 30 3.15 -0.35 -5.89
CA SER A 30 3.56 0.81 -5.11
C SER A 30 3.64 2.04 -6.02
N PHE A 31 3.11 3.16 -5.54
CA PHE A 31 3.06 4.40 -6.31
C PHE A 31 3.10 5.60 -5.38
N LYS A 32 3.45 6.76 -5.94
CA LYS A 32 3.51 7.99 -5.17
C LYS A 32 2.11 8.45 -4.77
N ASP A 33 1.99 8.93 -3.53
CA ASP A 33 0.77 9.58 -3.07
C ASP A 33 0.61 10.91 -3.81
N ILE A 34 -0.58 11.18 -4.32
CA ILE A 34 -0.85 12.43 -5.07
C ILE A 34 -0.96 13.65 -4.14
N SER A 35 -1.11 13.43 -2.85
CA SER A 35 -1.16 14.48 -1.83
C SER A 35 -0.11 14.18 -0.76
N PRO A 36 1.18 14.27 -1.10
CA PRO A 36 2.23 13.82 -0.20
C PRO A 36 2.30 14.64 1.07
N GLN A 37 2.50 13.94 2.20
CA GLN A 37 2.67 14.55 3.52
C GLN A 37 4.14 14.58 3.95
N ALA A 38 5.03 14.14 3.08
CA ALA A 38 6.46 14.07 3.34
C ALA A 38 7.21 14.16 2.01
N LYS A 39 8.51 14.39 2.04
CA LYS A 39 9.34 14.42 0.81
C LYS A 39 9.25 13.10 0.05
N THR A 40 9.29 11.98 0.76
CA THR A 40 8.97 10.68 0.22
C THR A 40 7.67 10.22 0.85
N HIS A 41 6.65 10.01 0.04
CA HIS A 41 5.38 9.48 0.50
C HIS A 41 4.83 8.59 -0.60
N VAL A 42 5.01 7.28 -0.41
CA VAL A 42 4.51 6.29 -1.36
C VAL A 42 3.50 5.39 -0.67
N LEU A 43 2.60 4.84 -1.48
CA LEU A 43 1.62 3.85 -1.05
C LEU A 43 2.06 2.48 -1.52
N ILE A 44 1.77 1.47 -0.72
CA ILE A 44 2.01 0.08 -1.06
C ILE A 44 0.71 -0.65 -0.85
N ILE A 45 0.18 -1.23 -1.92
CA ILE A 45 -1.10 -1.94 -1.87
C ILE A 45 -0.94 -3.37 -2.35
N PRO A 46 -1.68 -4.33 -1.77
CA PRO A 46 -1.75 -5.67 -2.33
C PRO A 46 -2.57 -5.64 -3.62
N LYS A 47 -2.30 -6.57 -4.53
CA LYS A 47 -3.08 -6.70 -5.75
C LYS A 47 -4.44 -7.34 -5.52
N ASP A 48 -4.57 -8.15 -4.48
CA ASP A 48 -5.83 -8.78 -4.11
C ASP A 48 -6.71 -7.84 -3.27
N PRO A 49 -8.04 -8.04 -3.28
CA PRO A 49 -8.98 -7.06 -2.73
C PRO A 49 -9.19 -7.20 -1.22
N TYR A 50 -8.20 -6.83 -0.45
CA TYR A 50 -8.33 -6.72 1.02
C TYR A 50 -8.78 -5.33 1.39
N ILE A 51 -9.75 -5.22 2.31
CA ILE A 51 -10.36 -3.95 2.69
C ILE A 51 -9.41 -3.11 3.55
N ASP A 52 -8.74 -3.77 4.50
CA ASP A 52 -7.87 -3.11 5.48
C ASP A 52 -6.85 -4.12 6.02
N ILE A 53 -5.98 -3.65 6.93
CA ILE A 53 -4.95 -4.52 7.51
C ILE A 53 -5.55 -5.69 8.29
N ALA A 54 -6.67 -5.50 8.98
CA ALA A 54 -7.28 -6.59 9.75
C ALA A 54 -7.81 -7.68 8.83
N ASP A 55 -8.44 -7.30 7.73
CA ASP A 55 -8.90 -8.22 6.70
C ASP A 55 -7.71 -8.98 6.10
N PHE A 56 -6.66 -8.26 5.75
CA PHE A 56 -5.44 -8.84 5.19
C PHE A 56 -4.81 -9.87 6.14
N LEU A 57 -4.65 -9.51 7.40
CA LEU A 57 -4.02 -10.39 8.39
C LEU A 57 -4.86 -11.64 8.66
N GLN A 58 -6.18 -11.51 8.64
CA GLN A 58 -7.08 -12.61 8.93
C GLN A 58 -7.29 -13.53 7.74
N ASN A 59 -7.35 -13.00 6.54
CA ASN A 59 -7.85 -13.73 5.37
C ASN A 59 -6.81 -14.03 4.30
N ALA A 60 -5.70 -13.29 4.24
CA ALA A 60 -4.66 -13.58 3.26
C ALA A 60 -3.90 -14.85 3.63
N ALA A 61 -3.58 -15.67 2.65
CA ALA A 61 -2.76 -16.86 2.87
C ALA A 61 -1.40 -16.46 3.45
N ALA A 62 -0.84 -17.30 4.33
CA ALA A 62 0.44 -17.00 4.98
C ALA A 62 1.54 -16.71 3.97
N GLN A 63 1.58 -17.44 2.86
CA GLN A 63 2.59 -17.22 1.82
C GLN A 63 2.40 -15.85 1.16
N TYR A 64 1.15 -15.44 0.93
CA TYR A 64 0.87 -14.10 0.37
C TYR A 64 1.37 -13.01 1.32
N GLN A 65 1.12 -13.16 2.62
CA GLN A 65 1.58 -12.18 3.60
C GLN A 65 3.11 -12.10 3.62
N THR A 66 3.79 -13.22 3.59
CA THR A 66 5.26 -13.26 3.52
C THR A 66 5.76 -12.54 2.28
N ASN A 67 5.17 -12.84 1.11
CA ASN A 67 5.58 -12.22 -0.16
C ASN A 67 5.29 -10.72 -0.17
N PHE A 68 4.17 -10.31 0.41
CA PHE A 68 3.84 -8.89 0.54
C PHE A 68 4.94 -8.14 1.30
N TRP A 69 5.35 -8.66 2.45
CA TRP A 69 6.38 -8.01 3.27
C TRP A 69 7.76 -8.07 2.61
N GLN A 70 8.07 -9.12 1.84
CA GLN A 70 9.30 -9.16 1.05
C GLN A 70 9.30 -8.06 -0.01
N SER A 71 8.16 -7.77 -0.60
CA SER A 71 8.04 -6.67 -1.57
C SER A 71 8.23 -5.31 -0.88
N VAL A 72 7.68 -5.13 0.33
CA VAL A 72 7.92 -3.92 1.13
C VAL A 72 9.41 -3.74 1.37
N ASN A 73 10.11 -4.81 1.70
CA ASN A 73 11.56 -4.79 1.91
C ASN A 73 12.31 -4.28 0.66
N LYS A 74 11.90 -4.76 -0.52
CA LYS A 74 12.51 -4.30 -1.79
C LYS A 74 12.24 -2.83 -2.04
N ILE A 75 11.04 -2.35 -1.75
CA ILE A 75 10.66 -0.95 -1.98
C ILE A 75 11.49 -0.02 -1.09
N ILE A 76 11.74 -0.41 0.15
CA ILE A 76 12.60 0.34 1.06
C ILE A 76 13.99 0.57 0.44
N ASP A 77 14.55 -0.46 -0.19
CA ASP A 77 15.86 -0.35 -0.84
C ASP A 77 15.81 0.47 -2.13
N ILE A 78 14.76 0.30 -2.93
CA ILE A 78 14.57 1.09 -4.16
C ILE A 78 14.55 2.58 -3.82
N LEU A 79 13.90 2.95 -2.73
CA LEU A 79 13.79 4.35 -2.29
C LEU A 79 14.99 4.81 -1.46
N LYS A 80 15.95 3.91 -1.20
CA LYS A 80 17.18 4.21 -0.45
C LYS A 80 16.89 4.71 0.96
N LEU A 81 15.88 4.14 1.61
CA LEU A 81 15.43 4.57 2.93
C LEU A 81 16.03 3.78 4.08
N ARG A 82 16.67 2.65 3.81
CA ARG A 82 17.13 1.75 4.88
C ARG A 82 18.08 2.44 5.86
N SER A 83 19.00 3.24 5.37
CA SER A 83 19.96 3.97 6.21
C SER A 83 19.42 5.29 6.73
N LYS A 84 18.41 5.84 6.08
CA LYS A 84 17.83 7.15 6.45
C LYS A 84 16.73 7.04 7.50
N GLY A 85 16.05 5.92 7.54
CA GLY A 85 14.86 5.73 8.37
C GLY A 85 13.58 6.09 7.65
N PHE A 86 12.46 5.62 8.20
CA PHE A 86 11.15 5.80 7.55
C PHE A 86 10.04 5.49 8.56
N GLN A 87 8.83 5.89 8.20
CA GLN A 87 7.63 5.50 8.91
C GLN A 87 6.78 4.62 8.01
N ILE A 88 6.13 3.62 8.59
CA ILE A 88 5.09 2.85 7.94
C ILE A 88 3.80 3.09 8.74
N LYS A 89 2.74 3.52 8.06
CA LYS A 89 1.43 3.75 8.67
C LYS A 89 0.37 3.03 7.88
N THR A 90 -0.67 2.59 8.57
CA THR A 90 -1.90 2.13 7.93
C THR A 90 -3.08 2.52 8.80
N HIS A 91 -4.24 2.71 8.20
CA HIS A 91 -5.46 3.11 8.89
C HIS A 91 -6.52 2.05 8.64
N LYS A 92 -7.19 1.63 9.70
CA LYS A 92 -8.28 0.66 9.59
C LYS A 92 -9.59 1.29 10.01
N GLY A 93 -10.55 1.26 9.09
CA GLY A 93 -11.92 1.66 9.38
C GLY A 93 -12.07 3.16 9.56
N LYS A 94 -13.32 3.58 9.70
CA LYS A 94 -13.66 5.00 9.85
C LYS A 94 -12.99 5.62 11.07
N ASP A 95 -13.03 4.93 12.20
CA ASP A 95 -12.46 5.45 13.45
C ASP A 95 -10.94 5.49 13.42
N GLY A 96 -10.31 4.70 12.54
CA GLY A 96 -8.87 4.73 12.30
C GLY A 96 -8.43 5.73 11.26
N GLY A 97 -9.37 6.44 10.63
CA GLY A 97 -9.07 7.44 9.62
C GLY A 97 -8.85 6.90 8.22
N GLN A 98 -9.35 5.69 7.94
CA GLN A 98 -9.18 5.09 6.61
C GLN A 98 -10.07 5.82 5.60
N GLU A 99 -9.47 6.31 4.51
CA GLU A 99 -10.18 7.03 3.46
C GLU A 99 -10.51 6.15 2.26
N VAL A 100 -9.59 5.26 1.88
CA VAL A 100 -9.79 4.32 0.78
C VAL A 100 -9.83 2.91 1.34
N PHE A 101 -10.91 2.18 1.06
CA PHE A 101 -11.16 0.85 1.64
C PHE A 101 -10.59 -0.27 0.77
N HIS A 102 -9.34 -0.10 0.43
CA HIS A 102 -8.43 -1.11 -0.08
C HIS A 102 -7.17 -1.02 0.78
N PHE A 103 -6.77 -2.11 1.42
CA PHE A 103 -5.63 -2.12 2.33
C PHE A 103 -4.42 -1.45 1.69
N HIS A 104 -3.79 -0.53 2.41
CA HIS A 104 -2.58 0.12 1.93
C HIS A 104 -1.71 0.56 3.10
N LEU A 105 -0.41 0.56 2.84
CA LEU A 105 0.59 1.13 3.72
C LEU A 105 1.01 2.47 3.16
N HIS A 106 1.24 3.43 4.06
CA HIS A 106 1.95 4.67 3.75
C HIS A 106 3.40 4.48 4.17
N LEU A 107 4.33 4.72 3.27
CA LEU A 107 5.76 4.71 3.56
C LEU A 107 6.27 6.13 3.40
N LEU A 108 6.81 6.71 4.48
CA LEU A 108 7.11 8.14 4.55
C LEU A 108 8.53 8.38 5.06
N ASN A 109 9.16 9.42 4.50
CA ASN A 109 10.44 9.94 4.97
C ASN A 109 10.55 11.41 4.57
N ASN A 110 11.06 12.25 5.48
CA ASN A 110 11.17 13.70 5.27
C ASN A 110 12.60 14.20 4.98
N SER A 111 13.54 13.31 4.84
CA SER A 111 14.92 13.73 4.57
C SER A 111 15.26 13.82 3.08
#